data_517769683c2de0df327baf42e1216845
#
_entry.id   517769683c2de0df327baf42e1216845
#
_cell.length_a   1.000
_cell.length_b   1.000
_cell.length_c   1.000
_cell.angle_alpha   90.00
_cell.angle_beta   90.00
_cell.angle_gamma   90.00
#
_symmetry.space_group_name_H-M   'P 1'
#
loop_
_entity.id
_entity.type
_entity.pdbx_description
1 polymer ?
#
loop_
_entity_poly.entity_id
_entity_poly.type
_entity_poly.pdbx_seq_one_letter_code
_entity_poly.pdbx_strand_id
1 'polypeptide(L)'
;MHYVLFFDFIRLYIRTLTQLPGCCMIFSLCLFPRSSPYRGEKTGKTRIILSVMPRMRKGGNHTLSSFVLRLMALLCMFVDHAGLALFPSVGIFRCVGRLAFPLYCFLIAQGFSHTRDIRAYARRLLFLALVSEVPFDLLIFGRISSAMEQNVVFALLLGLLALCAVRSLKGKPLLSAMAVFALMLVAMAAKVSFGWLGIALCLAFGYAHDDRILQALSAVLLPALYSLTLLLSGVSHSWVMVSLCACLSAVPIFLYNGKPGLHHRALTFAFYAAYPLHLCFLLLIRAMRIIPPYFLH
;
A
#
# COMPACT_ATOMS: atom_id res chain seq x y z
N MET A 1 6.61 -24.94 -11.29
CA MET A 1 5.40 -25.03 -12.13
C MET A 1 4.35 -23.93 -11.87
N HIS A 2 4.25 -23.37 -10.66
CA HIS A 2 3.25 -22.34 -10.30
C HIS A 2 3.61 -20.90 -10.73
N TYR A 3 4.89 -20.57 -10.97
CA TYR A 3 5.28 -19.25 -11.53
C TYR A 3 4.82 -19.05 -12.97
N VAL A 4 4.82 -20.12 -13.76
CA VAL A 4 4.33 -20.10 -15.12
C VAL A 4 2.84 -19.73 -15.13
N LEU A 5 2.05 -20.29 -14.21
CA LEU A 5 0.62 -20.00 -14.07
C LEU A 5 0.33 -18.55 -13.61
N PHE A 6 1.17 -17.97 -12.74
CA PHE A 6 1.02 -16.56 -12.31
C PHE A 6 1.41 -15.59 -13.42
N PHE A 7 2.54 -15.85 -14.11
CA PHE A 7 2.93 -15.06 -15.26
C PHE A 7 1.99 -15.27 -16.45
N ASP A 8 1.48 -16.49 -16.64
CA ASP A 8 0.47 -16.79 -17.66
C ASP A 8 -0.90 -16.19 -17.29
N PHE A 9 -1.27 -16.15 -15.99
CA PHE A 9 -2.46 -15.43 -15.51
C PHE A 9 -2.31 -13.91 -15.70
N ILE A 10 -1.17 -13.33 -15.34
CA ILE A 10 -0.87 -11.91 -15.63
C ILE A 10 -0.82 -11.67 -17.15
N ARG A 11 -0.21 -12.56 -17.93
CA ARG A 11 -0.20 -12.49 -19.39
C ARG A 11 -1.60 -12.64 -20.00
N LEU A 12 -2.40 -13.59 -19.51
CA LEU A 12 -3.77 -13.80 -19.93
C LEU A 12 -4.64 -12.60 -19.52
N TYR A 13 -4.49 -12.11 -18.29
CA TYR A 13 -5.18 -10.93 -17.79
C TYR A 13 -4.77 -9.66 -18.55
N ILE A 14 -3.48 -9.48 -18.83
CA ILE A 14 -2.97 -8.40 -19.70
C ILE A 14 -3.54 -8.54 -21.11
N ARG A 15 -3.57 -9.76 -21.69
CA ARG A 15 -4.18 -10.01 -23.00
C ARG A 15 -5.69 -9.76 -23.00
N THR A 16 -6.42 -10.19 -21.95
CA THR A 16 -7.87 -9.97 -21.86
C THR A 16 -8.20 -8.48 -21.66
N LEU A 17 -7.40 -7.76 -20.87
CA LEU A 17 -7.52 -6.30 -20.71
C LEU A 17 -7.17 -5.53 -21.98
N THR A 18 -6.24 -6.04 -22.81
CA THR A 18 -5.87 -5.39 -24.07
C THR A 18 -6.91 -5.62 -25.18
N GLN A 19 -7.77 -6.64 -25.04
CA GLN A 19 -8.84 -6.91 -26.00
C GLN A 19 -10.16 -6.19 -25.68
N LEU A 20 -10.34 -5.63 -24.48
CA LEU A 20 -11.51 -4.80 -24.16
C LEU A 20 -11.24 -3.34 -24.56
N PRO A 21 -12.07 -2.71 -25.44
CA PRO A 21 -11.79 -1.39 -26.02
C PRO A 21 -11.64 -0.24 -25.00
N GLY A 22 -12.00 -0.43 -23.73
CA GLY A 22 -11.82 0.55 -22.64
C GLY A 22 -10.64 0.26 -21.72
N CYS A 23 -10.21 -0.99 -21.56
CA CYS A 23 -9.13 -1.39 -20.65
C CYS A 23 -7.74 -1.20 -21.26
N CYS A 24 -7.61 -1.29 -22.59
CA CYS A 24 -6.36 -0.99 -23.31
C CYS A 24 -5.87 0.43 -23.03
N MET A 25 -6.81 1.38 -22.83
CA MET A 25 -6.48 2.77 -22.51
C MET A 25 -5.93 2.95 -21.09
N ILE A 26 -6.43 2.19 -20.10
CA ILE A 26 -5.96 2.28 -18.71
C ILE A 26 -4.55 1.69 -18.59
N PHE A 27 -4.32 0.53 -19.22
CA PHE A 27 -3.01 -0.15 -19.17
C PHE A 27 -1.96 0.58 -20.03
N SER A 28 -2.34 1.06 -21.21
CA SER A 28 -1.49 1.90 -22.06
C SER A 28 -1.19 3.26 -21.44
N LEU A 29 -2.17 3.86 -20.74
CA LEU A 29 -1.98 5.12 -20.01
C LEU A 29 -1.08 4.97 -18.78
N CYS A 30 -1.04 3.82 -18.14
CA CYS A 30 -0.16 3.57 -16.98
C CYS A 30 1.26 3.10 -17.36
N LEU A 31 1.47 2.44 -18.52
CA LEU A 31 2.73 1.78 -18.86
C LEU A 31 3.56 2.41 -20.00
N PHE A 32 2.98 3.23 -20.90
CA PHE A 32 3.72 3.80 -22.02
C PHE A 32 3.81 5.34 -22.00
N PRO A 33 4.97 5.95 -22.27
CA PRO A 33 5.12 7.39 -22.23
C PRO A 33 4.59 8.06 -23.52
N ARG A 34 3.58 8.91 -23.40
CA ARG A 34 3.40 10.03 -24.31
C ARG A 34 3.53 11.32 -23.51
N SER A 35 4.58 12.05 -23.79
CA SER A 35 4.77 13.40 -23.32
C SER A 35 3.66 14.30 -23.86
N SER A 36 2.87 14.87 -22.97
CA SER A 36 2.05 16.04 -23.27
C SER A 36 2.19 17.02 -22.12
N PRO A 37 2.57 18.28 -22.39
CA PRO A 37 2.70 19.30 -21.37
C PRO A 37 1.30 19.74 -20.96
N TYR A 38 0.93 19.52 -19.70
CA TYR A 38 -0.29 20.08 -19.15
C TYR A 38 -0.08 21.58 -18.91
N ARG A 39 -0.44 22.38 -19.90
CA ARG A 39 -0.62 23.83 -19.79
C ARG A 39 -1.96 24.07 -19.11
N GLY A 40 -1.93 24.70 -17.93
CA GLY A 40 -3.13 25.00 -17.15
C GLY A 40 -4.10 25.89 -17.93
N GLU A 41 -5.24 25.37 -18.21
CA GLU A 41 -6.40 26.13 -18.70
C GLU A 41 -7.29 26.50 -17.53
N LYS A 42 -7.32 27.79 -17.23
CA LYS A 42 -8.26 28.40 -16.27
C LYS A 42 -9.62 28.46 -16.94
N THR A 43 -10.47 27.47 -16.73
CA THR A 43 -11.89 27.60 -17.01
C THR A 43 -12.64 27.73 -15.68
N GLY A 44 -13.05 28.98 -15.39
CA GLY A 44 -14.03 29.25 -14.36
C GLY A 44 -15.39 28.70 -14.78
N LYS A 45 -15.98 27.90 -13.91
CA LYS A 45 -17.36 27.57 -13.66
C LYS A 45 -17.54 26.13 -13.17
N THR A 46 -17.07 25.83 -11.98
CA THR A 46 -17.60 24.74 -11.14
C THR A 46 -17.23 25.03 -9.67
N ARG A 47 -17.61 26.25 -9.22
CA ARG A 47 -17.26 26.75 -7.87
C ARG A 47 -18.47 26.82 -6.93
N ILE A 48 -19.56 26.08 -7.17
CA ILE A 48 -20.80 26.33 -6.43
C ILE A 48 -21.19 25.23 -5.43
N ILE A 49 -20.59 24.07 -5.41
CA ILE A 49 -21.03 22.99 -4.47
C ILE A 49 -19.98 22.64 -3.38
N LEU A 50 -18.77 23.16 -3.43
CA LEU A 50 -17.73 22.89 -2.42
C LEU A 50 -17.45 24.04 -1.43
N SER A 51 -18.31 25.08 -1.41
CA SER A 51 -18.09 26.27 -0.57
C SER A 51 -18.77 26.24 0.81
N VAL A 52 -19.36 25.12 1.22
CA VAL A 52 -20.08 25.02 2.51
C VAL A 52 -19.30 24.33 3.61
N MET A 53 -18.15 23.73 3.34
CA MET A 53 -17.30 23.23 4.43
C MET A 53 -16.26 24.29 4.82
N PRO A 54 -16.19 24.71 6.10
CA PRO A 54 -15.20 25.66 6.53
C PRO A 54 -13.81 25.04 6.34
N ARG A 55 -12.98 25.71 5.52
CA ARG A 55 -11.57 25.43 5.38
C ARG A 55 -10.94 25.52 6.77
N MET A 56 -10.77 24.37 7.45
CA MET A 56 -10.13 24.37 8.77
C MET A 56 -8.75 25.00 8.65
N ARG A 57 -8.60 26.09 9.40
CA ARG A 57 -7.41 26.93 9.51
C ARG A 57 -6.19 26.04 9.79
N LYS A 58 -5.09 26.26 9.06
CA LYS A 58 -3.74 25.72 9.33
C LYS A 58 -3.19 26.21 10.69
N GLY A 59 -3.74 25.75 11.78
CA GLY A 59 -3.43 26.24 13.12
C GLY A 59 -3.46 25.13 14.16
N GLY A 60 -2.85 23.97 13.89
CA GLY A 60 -2.55 22.96 14.89
C GLY A 60 -1.06 22.64 14.84
N ASN A 61 -0.45 22.35 15.98
CA ASN A 61 0.94 21.88 16.10
C ASN A 61 1.10 20.50 15.44
N HIS A 62 1.00 20.44 14.11
CA HIS A 62 1.23 19.22 13.35
C HIS A 62 2.72 19.09 13.12
N THR A 63 3.31 18.04 13.70
CA THR A 63 4.75 17.89 13.87
C THR A 63 5.37 16.92 12.86
N LEU A 64 4.58 16.02 12.26
CA LEU A 64 5.11 14.93 11.45
C LEU A 64 5.16 15.29 9.96
N SER A 65 6.34 15.18 9.34
CA SER A 65 6.52 15.31 7.89
C SER A 65 6.36 13.96 7.19
N SER A 66 6.23 13.95 5.84
CA SER A 66 6.23 12.71 5.05
C SER A 66 7.50 11.87 5.28
N PHE A 67 8.64 12.52 5.53
CA PHE A 67 9.89 11.82 5.86
C PHE A 67 9.75 11.04 7.16
N VAL A 68 9.24 11.67 8.21
CA VAL A 68 9.05 11.02 9.53
C VAL A 68 8.04 9.86 9.41
N LEU A 69 6.93 10.05 8.68
CA LEU A 69 5.96 8.98 8.45
C LEU A 69 6.57 7.79 7.68
N ARG A 70 7.44 8.05 6.69
CA ARG A 70 8.16 6.97 5.98
C ARG A 70 9.10 6.21 6.90
N LEU A 71 9.83 6.93 7.75
CA LEU A 71 10.73 6.33 8.72
C LEU A 71 9.96 5.49 9.74
N MET A 72 8.85 6.00 10.28
CA MET A 72 7.97 5.25 11.19
C MET A 72 7.43 3.99 10.52
N ALA A 73 6.91 4.10 9.30
CA ALA A 73 6.40 2.95 8.55
C ALA A 73 7.49 1.89 8.31
N LEU A 74 8.71 2.33 7.95
CA LEU A 74 9.86 1.43 7.76
C LEU A 74 10.26 0.72 9.04
N LEU A 75 10.34 1.44 10.17
CA LEU A 75 10.68 0.86 11.47
C LEU A 75 9.60 -0.12 11.95
N CYS A 76 8.31 0.24 11.85
CA CYS A 76 7.22 -0.67 12.18
C CYS A 76 7.25 -1.93 11.33
N MET A 77 7.51 -1.81 10.03
CA MET A 77 7.63 -2.94 9.12
C MET A 77 8.82 -3.84 9.46
N PHE A 78 9.98 -3.25 9.79
CA PHE A 78 11.14 -4.01 10.25
C PHE A 78 10.82 -4.79 11.53
N VAL A 79 10.18 -4.16 12.50
CA VAL A 79 9.72 -4.78 13.75
C VAL A 79 8.75 -5.94 13.49
N ASP A 80 7.81 -5.77 12.54
CA ASP A 80 6.87 -6.82 12.12
C ASP A 80 7.58 -8.07 11.63
N HIS A 81 8.48 -7.90 10.65
CA HIS A 81 9.21 -9.02 10.05
C HIS A 81 10.22 -9.63 11.02
N ALA A 82 10.88 -8.84 11.87
CA ALA A 82 11.74 -9.35 12.92
C ALA A 82 10.94 -10.17 13.94
N GLY A 83 9.76 -9.68 14.35
CA GLY A 83 8.84 -10.43 15.23
C GLY A 83 8.45 -11.76 14.61
N LEU A 84 8.04 -11.75 13.33
CA LEU A 84 7.63 -12.97 12.64
C LEU A 84 8.75 -13.97 12.46
N ALA A 85 9.97 -13.52 12.12
CA ALA A 85 11.09 -14.36 11.75
C ALA A 85 11.90 -14.87 12.95
N LEU A 86 12.00 -14.06 14.02
CA LEU A 86 12.91 -14.29 15.14
C LEU A 86 12.18 -14.51 16.47
N PHE A 87 10.99 -13.91 16.65
CA PHE A 87 10.24 -13.93 17.91
C PHE A 87 8.73 -14.21 17.69
N PRO A 88 8.36 -15.36 17.07
CA PRO A 88 7.00 -15.65 16.66
C PRO A 88 6.00 -15.70 17.83
N SER A 89 6.45 -16.04 19.04
CA SER A 89 5.64 -16.09 20.26
C SER A 89 5.35 -14.70 20.86
N VAL A 90 6.06 -13.64 20.43
CA VAL A 90 5.94 -12.30 21.03
C VAL A 90 5.02 -11.42 20.19
N GLY A 91 3.72 -11.43 20.50
CA GLY A 91 2.68 -10.75 19.73
C GLY A 91 2.83 -9.21 19.61
N ILE A 92 3.53 -8.56 20.55
CA ILE A 92 3.71 -7.10 20.54
C ILE A 92 4.44 -6.60 19.28
N PHE A 93 5.41 -7.37 18.75
CA PHE A 93 6.09 -7.02 17.51
C PHE A 93 5.13 -6.96 16.33
N ARG A 94 4.16 -7.87 16.30
CA ARG A 94 3.11 -7.90 15.28
C ARG A 94 2.14 -6.73 15.45
N CYS A 95 1.79 -6.34 16.67
CA CYS A 95 0.95 -5.18 16.94
C CYS A 95 1.59 -3.88 16.43
N VAL A 96 2.86 -3.66 16.76
CA VAL A 96 3.62 -2.49 16.25
C VAL A 96 3.71 -2.53 14.73
N GLY A 97 3.97 -3.71 14.18
CA GLY A 97 4.09 -3.92 12.74
C GLY A 97 2.84 -3.55 11.95
N ARG A 98 1.64 -3.79 12.51
CA ARG A 98 0.37 -3.49 11.83
C ARG A 98 0.17 -2.00 11.51
N LEU A 99 0.86 -1.10 12.21
CA LEU A 99 0.82 0.33 11.90
C LEU A 99 1.45 0.66 10.54
N ALA A 100 2.42 -0.14 10.09
CA ALA A 100 3.17 0.14 8.87
C ALA A 100 2.27 0.22 7.63
N PHE A 101 1.34 -0.72 7.49
CA PHE A 101 0.57 -0.86 6.26
C PHE A 101 -0.35 0.34 5.96
N PRO A 102 -1.21 0.82 6.89
CA PRO A 102 -2.01 2.02 6.64
C PRO A 102 -1.15 3.27 6.41
N LEU A 103 0.02 3.37 7.07
CA LEU A 103 0.97 4.47 6.83
C LEU A 103 1.51 4.44 5.39
N TYR A 104 1.87 3.26 4.87
CA TYR A 104 2.29 3.13 3.47
C TYR A 104 1.15 3.44 2.50
N CYS A 105 -0.07 2.97 2.74
CA CYS A 105 -1.24 3.31 1.92
C CYS A 105 -1.48 4.83 1.89
N PHE A 106 -1.36 5.50 3.06
CA PHE A 106 -1.43 6.95 3.15
C PHE A 106 -0.34 7.64 2.31
N LEU A 107 0.92 7.18 2.43
CA LEU A 107 2.05 7.71 1.66
C LEU A 107 1.91 7.47 0.15
N ILE A 108 1.31 6.35 -0.28
CA ILE A 108 0.96 6.10 -1.69
C ILE A 108 -0.04 7.12 -2.20
N ALA A 109 -1.11 7.38 -1.44
CA ALA A 109 -2.13 8.37 -1.82
C ALA A 109 -1.55 9.80 -1.88
N GLN A 110 -0.69 10.17 -0.91
CA GLN A 110 0.04 11.44 -0.95
C GLN A 110 1.01 11.50 -2.14
N GLY A 111 1.74 10.43 -2.40
CA GLY A 111 2.64 10.33 -3.56
C GLY A 111 1.89 10.46 -4.89
N PHE A 112 0.73 9.84 -5.02
CA PHE A 112 -0.13 9.94 -6.20
C PHE A 112 -0.55 11.38 -6.50
N SER A 113 -0.89 12.16 -5.47
CA SER A 113 -1.33 13.56 -5.62
C SER A 113 -0.18 14.51 -6.04
N HIS A 114 1.07 14.19 -5.68
CA HIS A 114 2.23 15.05 -5.92
C HIS A 114 3.14 14.59 -7.08
N THR A 115 2.95 13.36 -7.58
CA THR A 115 3.81 12.79 -8.62
C THR A 115 3.37 13.24 -10.02
N ARG A 116 4.32 13.73 -10.83
CA ARG A 116 4.12 14.09 -12.24
C ARG A 116 4.07 12.86 -13.15
N ASP A 117 4.91 11.86 -12.88
CA ASP A 117 5.02 10.62 -13.64
C ASP A 117 4.55 9.42 -12.80
N ILE A 118 3.24 9.18 -12.85
CA ILE A 118 2.59 8.06 -12.14
C ILE A 118 3.04 6.71 -12.72
N ARG A 119 3.35 6.64 -14.01
CA ARG A 119 3.81 5.41 -14.67
C ARG A 119 5.18 4.98 -14.14
N ALA A 120 6.11 5.93 -14.01
CA ALA A 120 7.40 5.66 -13.40
C ALA A 120 7.23 5.27 -11.93
N TYR A 121 6.24 5.83 -11.22
CA TYR A 121 5.93 5.43 -9.85
C TYR A 121 5.43 3.97 -9.78
N ALA A 122 4.46 3.60 -10.63
CA ALA A 122 3.96 2.23 -10.71
C ALA A 122 5.05 1.22 -11.09
N ARG A 123 5.92 1.56 -12.07
CA ARG A 123 7.05 0.70 -12.45
C ARG A 123 8.04 0.48 -11.31
N ARG A 124 8.34 1.52 -10.51
CA ARG A 124 9.22 1.37 -9.32
C ARG A 124 8.59 0.44 -8.28
N LEU A 125 7.28 0.57 -8.02
CA LEU A 125 6.57 -0.33 -7.09
C LEU A 125 6.53 -1.76 -7.62
N LEU A 126 6.26 -1.96 -8.92
CA LEU A 126 6.27 -3.28 -9.53
C LEU A 126 7.65 -3.94 -9.43
N PHE A 127 8.72 -3.20 -9.78
CA PHE A 127 10.08 -3.69 -9.67
C PHE A 127 10.41 -4.05 -8.22
N LEU A 128 10.06 -3.18 -7.27
CA LEU A 128 10.25 -3.44 -5.84
C LEU A 128 9.49 -4.70 -5.38
N ALA A 129 8.23 -4.86 -5.79
CA ALA A 129 7.43 -6.04 -5.47
C ALA A 129 8.09 -7.32 -5.96
N LEU A 130 8.52 -7.35 -7.24
CA LEU A 130 9.15 -8.52 -7.85
C LEU A 130 10.50 -8.88 -7.21
N VAL A 131 11.36 -7.89 -6.96
CA VAL A 131 12.67 -8.11 -6.31
C VAL A 131 12.52 -8.60 -4.88
N SER A 132 11.48 -8.14 -4.19
CA SER A 132 11.25 -8.48 -2.79
C SER A 132 10.53 -9.80 -2.58
N GLU A 133 9.96 -10.41 -3.62
CA GLU A 133 9.17 -11.64 -3.49
C GLU A 133 10.03 -12.83 -3.02
N VAL A 134 11.18 -13.01 -3.64
CA VAL A 134 12.08 -14.13 -3.27
C VAL A 134 12.54 -14.03 -1.81
N PRO A 135 13.13 -12.91 -1.33
CA PRO A 135 13.50 -12.80 0.07
C PRO A 135 12.31 -12.84 1.03
N PHE A 136 11.12 -12.37 0.61
CA PHE A 136 9.89 -12.48 1.40
C PHE A 136 9.47 -13.95 1.57
N ASP A 137 9.38 -14.71 0.48
CA ASP A 137 9.00 -16.12 0.50
C ASP A 137 9.98 -16.97 1.32
N LEU A 138 11.28 -16.72 1.16
CA LEU A 138 12.31 -17.42 1.93
C LEU A 138 12.21 -17.13 3.43
N LEU A 139 11.92 -15.85 3.80
CA LEU A 139 11.84 -15.45 5.21
C LEU A 139 10.57 -15.99 5.87
N ILE A 140 9.42 -15.91 5.20
CA ILE A 140 8.11 -16.21 5.78
C ILE A 140 7.77 -17.71 5.66
N PHE A 141 8.03 -18.31 4.49
CA PHE A 141 7.61 -19.67 4.17
C PHE A 141 8.77 -20.67 4.07
N GLY A 142 10.03 -20.20 4.14
CA GLY A 142 11.22 -21.05 3.99
C GLY A 142 11.39 -21.66 2.59
N ARG A 143 10.76 -21.08 1.56
CA ARG A 143 10.76 -21.56 0.17
C ARG A 143 11.09 -20.40 -0.77
N ILE A 144 11.78 -20.69 -1.88
CA ILE A 144 12.13 -19.67 -2.90
C ILE A 144 10.87 -19.12 -3.57
N SER A 145 9.79 -19.90 -3.58
CA SER A 145 8.52 -19.59 -4.23
C SER A 145 7.38 -20.14 -3.40
N SER A 146 6.49 -19.26 -2.98
CA SER A 146 5.27 -19.64 -2.28
C SER A 146 4.04 -19.06 -2.99
N ALA A 147 3.04 -19.90 -3.24
CA ALA A 147 1.72 -19.44 -3.70
C ALA A 147 0.76 -19.12 -2.53
N MET A 148 1.31 -19.06 -1.29
CA MET A 148 0.51 -18.86 -0.08
C MET A 148 0.06 -17.41 0.07
N GLU A 149 1.00 -16.47 -0.04
CA GLU A 149 0.72 -15.04 0.11
C GLU A 149 1.79 -14.23 -0.63
N GLN A 150 1.39 -13.19 -1.35
CA GLN A 150 2.30 -12.27 -2.05
C GLN A 150 2.66 -11.09 -1.14
N ASN A 151 3.88 -10.53 -1.32
CA ASN A 151 4.33 -9.44 -0.45
C ASN A 151 3.45 -8.18 -0.54
N VAL A 152 3.51 -7.37 0.51
CA VAL A 152 2.66 -6.18 0.71
C VAL A 152 2.81 -5.10 -0.37
N VAL A 153 3.93 -5.06 -1.11
CA VAL A 153 4.16 -4.04 -2.13
C VAL A 153 3.20 -4.22 -3.31
N PHE A 154 2.76 -5.45 -3.59
CA PHE A 154 1.68 -5.68 -4.57
C PHE A 154 0.37 -5.02 -4.16
N ALA A 155 0.00 -5.04 -2.86
CA ALA A 155 -1.20 -4.33 -2.39
C ALA A 155 -1.08 -2.81 -2.60
N LEU A 156 0.10 -2.23 -2.34
CA LEU A 156 0.37 -0.81 -2.58
C LEU A 156 0.32 -0.46 -4.07
N LEU A 157 0.83 -1.35 -4.94
CA LEU A 157 0.75 -1.18 -6.40
C LEU A 157 -0.71 -1.21 -6.87
N LEU A 158 -1.51 -2.19 -6.42
CA LEU A 158 -2.93 -2.29 -6.77
C LEU A 158 -3.71 -1.08 -6.25
N GLY A 159 -3.40 -0.58 -5.05
CA GLY A 159 -3.95 0.66 -4.51
C GLY A 159 -3.63 1.88 -5.38
N LEU A 160 -2.38 1.99 -5.86
CA LEU A 160 -1.99 3.05 -6.81
C LEU A 160 -2.74 2.92 -8.14
N LEU A 161 -2.89 1.70 -8.68
CA LEU A 161 -3.65 1.45 -9.91
C LEU A 161 -5.14 1.78 -9.75
N ALA A 162 -5.73 1.51 -8.59
CA ALA A 162 -7.10 1.89 -8.27
C ALA A 162 -7.29 3.42 -8.27
N LEU A 163 -6.35 4.17 -7.66
CA LEU A 163 -6.35 5.64 -7.74
C LEU A 163 -6.24 6.13 -9.19
N CYS A 164 -5.40 5.48 -10.01
CA CYS A 164 -5.28 5.78 -11.43
C CYS A 164 -6.60 5.53 -12.18
N ALA A 165 -7.26 4.39 -11.92
CA ALA A 165 -8.52 4.03 -12.56
C ALA A 165 -9.62 5.05 -12.24
N VAL A 166 -9.79 5.41 -10.97
CA VAL A 166 -10.78 6.42 -10.53
C VAL A 166 -10.51 7.77 -11.20
N ARG A 167 -9.24 8.20 -11.27
CA ARG A 167 -8.84 9.46 -11.91
C ARG A 167 -9.08 9.45 -13.42
N SER A 168 -8.74 8.35 -14.10
CA SER A 168 -8.85 8.22 -15.56
C SER A 168 -10.29 8.05 -16.05
N LEU A 169 -11.13 7.44 -15.21
CA LEU A 169 -12.55 7.18 -15.50
C LEU A 169 -13.48 8.23 -14.88
N LYS A 170 -12.95 9.43 -14.59
CA LYS A 170 -13.74 10.55 -14.08
C LYS A 170 -14.92 10.84 -15.02
N GLY A 171 -16.14 10.86 -14.46
CA GLY A 171 -17.39 11.01 -15.24
C GLY A 171 -18.02 9.68 -15.70
N LYS A 172 -17.38 8.53 -15.42
CA LYS A 172 -17.92 7.19 -15.70
C LYS A 172 -17.94 6.36 -14.41
N PRO A 173 -18.85 6.66 -13.45
CA PRO A 173 -18.79 6.08 -12.10
C PRO A 173 -18.94 4.56 -12.09
N LEU A 174 -19.81 4.01 -12.91
CA LEU A 174 -20.01 2.56 -13.01
C LEU A 174 -18.73 1.86 -13.49
N LEU A 175 -18.11 2.37 -14.56
CA LEU A 175 -16.88 1.78 -15.10
C LEU A 175 -15.71 1.91 -14.09
N SER A 176 -15.64 3.02 -13.36
CA SER A 176 -14.68 3.21 -12.29
C SER A 176 -14.87 2.20 -11.15
N ALA A 177 -16.12 1.99 -10.72
CA ALA A 177 -16.46 1.00 -9.69
C ALA A 177 -16.12 -0.44 -10.15
N MET A 178 -16.44 -0.79 -11.40
CA MET A 178 -16.09 -2.09 -11.98
C MET A 178 -14.56 -2.30 -12.03
N ALA A 179 -13.80 -1.28 -12.42
CA ALA A 179 -12.33 -1.36 -12.46
C ALA A 179 -11.73 -1.57 -11.06
N VAL A 180 -12.22 -0.83 -10.05
CA VAL A 180 -11.79 -1.00 -8.65
C VAL A 180 -12.16 -2.39 -8.13
N PHE A 181 -13.38 -2.86 -8.40
CA PHE A 181 -13.83 -4.19 -8.01
C PHE A 181 -12.98 -5.29 -8.65
N ALA A 182 -12.66 -5.16 -9.94
CA ALA A 182 -11.76 -6.09 -10.63
C ALA A 182 -10.36 -6.13 -9.98
N LEU A 183 -9.81 -4.98 -9.58
CA LEU A 183 -8.52 -4.92 -8.85
C LEU A 183 -8.61 -5.59 -7.48
N MET A 184 -9.74 -5.45 -6.77
CA MET A 184 -9.97 -6.16 -5.49
C MET A 184 -10.05 -7.68 -5.71
N LEU A 185 -10.73 -8.15 -6.75
CA LEU A 185 -10.76 -9.57 -7.11
C LEU A 185 -9.36 -10.11 -7.45
N VAL A 186 -8.56 -9.32 -8.20
CA VAL A 186 -7.15 -9.68 -8.49
C VAL A 186 -6.34 -9.78 -7.20
N ALA A 187 -6.49 -8.83 -6.27
CA ALA A 187 -5.79 -8.87 -4.98
C ALA A 187 -6.14 -10.13 -4.18
N MET A 188 -7.40 -10.54 -4.18
CA MET A 188 -7.87 -11.75 -3.49
C MET A 188 -7.40 -13.02 -4.20
N ALA A 189 -7.54 -13.12 -5.51
CA ALA A 189 -7.14 -14.28 -6.31
C ALA A 189 -5.63 -14.52 -6.26
N ALA A 190 -4.83 -13.46 -6.30
CA ALA A 190 -3.38 -13.52 -6.17
C ALA A 190 -2.93 -13.65 -4.70
N LYS A 191 -3.83 -13.71 -3.73
CA LYS A 191 -3.53 -13.80 -2.29
C LYS A 191 -2.55 -12.71 -1.84
N VAL A 192 -2.76 -11.49 -2.31
CA VAL A 192 -1.91 -10.37 -1.93
C VAL A 192 -2.12 -10.03 -0.45
N SER A 193 -1.04 -9.79 0.28
CA SER A 193 -1.08 -9.38 1.69
C SER A 193 -2.08 -8.24 1.91
N PHE A 194 -2.95 -8.37 2.91
CA PHE A 194 -4.05 -7.44 3.21
C PHE A 194 -5.14 -7.32 2.13
N GLY A 195 -5.01 -8.00 0.98
CA GLY A 195 -6.05 -8.12 -0.03
C GLY A 195 -6.72 -6.79 -0.42
N TRP A 196 -8.05 -6.72 -0.29
CA TRP A 196 -8.88 -5.56 -0.62
C TRP A 196 -8.61 -4.32 0.27
N LEU A 197 -8.11 -4.52 1.50
CA LEU A 197 -7.87 -3.42 2.46
C LEU A 197 -6.89 -2.37 1.90
N GLY A 198 -5.82 -2.81 1.22
CA GLY A 198 -4.84 -1.89 0.63
C GLY A 198 -5.45 -0.96 -0.41
N ILE A 199 -6.30 -1.50 -1.27
CA ILE A 199 -7.02 -0.73 -2.30
C ILE A 199 -7.98 0.25 -1.63
N ALA A 200 -8.77 -0.22 -0.66
CA ALA A 200 -9.75 0.60 0.06
C ALA A 200 -9.08 1.77 0.81
N LEU A 201 -7.97 1.51 1.53
CA LEU A 201 -7.22 2.55 2.23
C LEU A 201 -6.62 3.58 1.27
N CYS A 202 -5.99 3.14 0.17
CA CYS A 202 -5.43 4.07 -0.82
C CYS A 202 -6.51 4.98 -1.41
N LEU A 203 -7.68 4.42 -1.75
CA LEU A 203 -8.81 5.19 -2.28
C LEU A 203 -9.39 6.15 -1.23
N ALA A 204 -9.59 5.70 0.00
CA ALA A 204 -10.11 6.52 1.08
C ALA A 204 -9.17 7.71 1.38
N PHE A 205 -7.86 7.47 1.47
CA PHE A 205 -6.87 8.54 1.66
C PHE A 205 -6.75 9.47 0.44
N GLY A 206 -6.91 8.93 -0.78
CA GLY A 206 -6.94 9.73 -2.00
C GLY A 206 -8.16 10.64 -2.06
N TYR A 207 -9.33 10.15 -1.64
CA TYR A 207 -10.56 10.92 -1.55
C TYR A 207 -10.48 11.98 -0.43
N ALA A 208 -9.96 11.59 0.73
CA ALA A 208 -9.82 12.43 1.93
C ALA A 208 -8.61 13.37 1.89
N HIS A 209 -7.99 13.61 0.72
CA HIS A 209 -6.67 14.26 0.58
C HIS A 209 -6.52 15.56 1.42
N ASP A 210 -7.55 16.39 1.52
CA ASP A 210 -7.51 17.67 2.24
C ASP A 210 -8.22 17.63 3.61
N ASP A 211 -8.79 16.48 3.99
CA ASP A 211 -9.55 16.32 5.25
C ASP A 211 -8.87 15.31 6.18
N ARG A 212 -8.21 15.85 7.22
CA ARG A 212 -7.48 15.06 8.21
C ARG A 212 -8.37 14.18 9.09
N ILE A 213 -9.57 14.67 9.40
CA ILE A 213 -10.52 13.92 10.21
C ILE A 213 -10.95 12.68 9.42
N LEU A 214 -11.29 12.88 8.14
CA LEU A 214 -11.69 11.79 7.28
C LEU A 214 -10.52 10.81 7.02
N GLN A 215 -9.27 11.31 6.92
CA GLN A 215 -8.07 10.45 6.86
C GLN A 215 -7.91 9.61 8.13
N ALA A 216 -8.02 10.22 9.31
CA ALA A 216 -7.91 9.51 10.58
C ALA A 216 -9.06 8.51 10.76
N LEU A 217 -10.29 8.89 10.44
CA LEU A 217 -11.45 7.99 10.47
C LEU A 217 -11.26 6.80 9.52
N SER A 218 -10.75 7.03 8.29
CA SER A 218 -10.45 5.96 7.34
C SER A 218 -9.40 4.99 7.88
N ALA A 219 -8.37 5.52 8.58
CA ALA A 219 -7.31 4.72 9.21
C ALA A 219 -7.82 3.90 10.42
N VAL A 220 -8.96 4.24 11.00
CA VAL A 220 -9.60 3.44 12.06
C VAL A 220 -10.64 2.49 11.47
N LEU A 221 -11.58 3.00 10.69
CA LEU A 221 -12.76 2.25 10.26
C LEU A 221 -12.42 1.11 9.30
N LEU A 222 -11.51 1.33 8.33
CA LEU A 222 -11.17 0.29 7.35
C LEU A 222 -10.39 -0.88 7.95
N PRO A 223 -9.33 -0.67 8.78
CA PRO A 223 -8.69 -1.78 9.48
C PRO A 223 -9.63 -2.47 10.50
N ALA A 224 -10.52 -1.74 11.17
CA ALA A 224 -11.51 -2.33 12.06
C ALA A 224 -12.48 -3.23 11.28
N LEU A 225 -12.99 -2.76 10.12
CA LEU A 225 -13.84 -3.57 9.24
C LEU A 225 -13.10 -4.80 8.73
N TYR A 226 -11.83 -4.66 8.33
CA TYR A 226 -11.00 -5.80 7.94
C TYR A 226 -10.82 -6.80 9.08
N SER A 227 -10.58 -6.34 10.31
CA SER A 227 -10.49 -7.20 11.49
C SER A 227 -11.81 -7.92 11.78
N LEU A 228 -12.95 -7.27 11.54
CA LEU A 228 -14.26 -7.89 11.61
C LEU A 228 -14.43 -8.99 10.55
N THR A 229 -13.99 -8.77 9.31
CA THR A 229 -14.04 -9.83 8.28
C THR A 229 -13.18 -11.03 8.65
N LEU A 230 -12.01 -10.82 9.27
CA LEU A 230 -11.18 -11.91 9.79
C LEU A 230 -11.87 -12.69 10.89
N LEU A 231 -12.54 -12.00 11.83
CA LEU A 231 -13.31 -12.62 12.89
C LEU A 231 -14.45 -13.48 12.34
N LEU A 232 -15.21 -12.95 11.39
CA LEU A 232 -16.33 -13.66 10.74
C LEU A 232 -15.86 -14.84 9.89
N SER A 233 -14.62 -14.81 9.41
CA SER A 233 -13.96 -15.91 8.68
C SER A 233 -13.36 -16.98 9.60
N GLY A 234 -13.57 -16.90 10.93
CA GLY A 234 -13.09 -17.90 11.89
C GLY A 234 -11.60 -17.77 12.24
N VAL A 235 -10.97 -16.64 11.92
CA VAL A 235 -9.57 -16.38 12.34
C VAL A 235 -9.53 -16.20 13.86
N SER A 236 -8.47 -16.71 14.51
CA SER A 236 -8.35 -16.66 15.97
C SER A 236 -8.45 -15.25 16.54
N HIS A 237 -9.05 -15.10 17.71
CA HIS A 237 -9.23 -13.81 18.39
C HIS A 237 -7.89 -13.07 18.59
N SER A 238 -6.81 -13.80 18.87
CA SER A 238 -5.47 -13.20 19.03
C SER A 238 -5.01 -12.46 17.76
N TRP A 239 -5.22 -13.08 16.59
CA TRP A 239 -4.88 -12.45 15.31
C TRP A 239 -5.79 -11.28 14.97
N VAL A 240 -7.07 -11.34 15.32
CA VAL A 240 -8.01 -10.22 15.17
C VAL A 240 -7.56 -9.03 16.02
N MET A 241 -7.17 -9.25 17.29
CA MET A 241 -6.64 -8.20 18.16
C MET A 241 -5.35 -7.58 17.61
N VAL A 242 -4.45 -8.40 17.10
CA VAL A 242 -3.25 -7.90 16.41
C VAL A 242 -3.62 -7.04 15.19
N SER A 243 -4.60 -7.45 14.39
CA SER A 243 -5.05 -6.68 13.22
C SER A 243 -5.65 -5.33 13.60
N LEU A 244 -6.38 -5.25 14.71
CA LEU A 244 -6.95 -4.01 15.24
C LEU A 244 -5.88 -2.98 15.63
N CYS A 245 -4.65 -3.40 15.96
CA CYS A 245 -3.55 -2.46 16.23
C CYS A 245 -3.25 -1.53 15.03
N ALA A 246 -3.63 -1.93 13.80
CA ALA A 246 -3.51 -1.06 12.63
C ALA A 246 -4.28 0.26 12.76
N CYS A 247 -5.35 0.30 13.55
CA CYS A 247 -6.14 1.51 13.84
C CYS A 247 -5.29 2.61 14.51
N LEU A 248 -4.23 2.25 15.24
CA LEU A 248 -3.33 3.20 15.89
C LEU A 248 -2.56 4.07 14.88
N SER A 249 -2.48 3.65 13.63
CA SER A 249 -1.91 4.45 12.54
C SER A 249 -2.66 5.78 12.30
N ALA A 250 -3.90 5.90 12.76
CA ALA A 250 -4.67 7.14 12.70
C ALA A 250 -3.95 8.30 13.43
N VAL A 251 -3.23 8.02 14.54
CA VAL A 251 -2.53 9.04 15.30
C VAL A 251 -1.43 9.73 14.48
N PRO A 252 -0.42 9.04 13.94
CA PRO A 252 0.59 9.69 13.13
C PRO A 252 0.03 10.30 11.83
N ILE A 253 -1.02 9.71 11.23
CA ILE A 253 -1.69 10.29 10.05
C ILE A 253 -2.36 11.62 10.40
N PHE A 254 -3.08 11.70 11.53
CA PHE A 254 -3.70 12.94 12.00
C PHE A 254 -2.67 14.03 12.31
N LEU A 255 -1.50 13.67 12.84
CA LEU A 255 -0.40 14.58 13.16
C LEU A 255 0.42 15.02 11.93
N TYR A 256 0.09 14.53 10.74
CA TYR A 256 0.78 14.88 9.50
C TYR A 256 0.61 16.37 9.17
N ASN A 257 1.72 17.05 8.86
CA ASN A 257 1.76 18.51 8.63
C ASN A 257 1.64 18.93 7.15
N GLY A 258 1.50 17.99 6.23
CA GLY A 258 1.43 18.27 4.79
C GLY A 258 2.78 18.61 4.13
N LYS A 259 3.91 18.51 4.87
CA LYS A 259 5.24 18.86 4.35
C LYS A 259 6.04 17.62 3.98
N PRO A 260 6.86 17.65 2.91
CA PRO A 260 7.69 16.50 2.51
C PRO A 260 8.78 16.15 3.52
N GLY A 261 9.29 17.13 4.28
CA GLY A 261 10.45 16.96 5.14
C GLY A 261 11.75 16.83 4.34
N LEU A 262 12.71 16.06 4.86
CA LEU A 262 13.97 15.78 4.16
C LEU A 262 13.67 15.06 2.84
N HIS A 263 14.06 15.68 1.71
CA HIS A 263 13.84 15.14 0.38
C HIS A 263 15.12 15.19 -0.43
N HIS A 264 15.79 14.05 -0.57
CA HIS A 264 16.95 13.86 -1.43
C HIS A 264 16.78 12.58 -2.24
N ARG A 265 17.34 12.55 -3.48
CA ARG A 265 17.20 11.38 -4.37
C ARG A 265 17.78 10.10 -3.76
N ALA A 266 18.95 10.20 -3.12
CA ALA A 266 19.59 9.06 -2.44
C ALA A 266 18.72 8.53 -1.29
N LEU A 267 18.07 9.41 -0.54
CA LEU A 267 17.18 9.02 0.55
C LEU A 267 15.93 8.30 0.02
N THR A 268 15.37 8.76 -1.09
CA THR A 268 14.26 8.08 -1.75
C THR A 268 14.66 6.68 -2.20
N PHE A 269 15.84 6.53 -2.82
CA PHE A 269 16.38 5.23 -3.20
C PHE A 269 16.62 4.33 -1.98
N ALA A 270 17.16 4.87 -0.89
CA ALA A 270 17.39 4.14 0.35
C ALA A 270 16.08 3.57 0.95
N PHE A 271 14.97 4.33 0.92
CA PHE A 271 13.66 3.84 1.36
C PHE A 271 13.13 2.69 0.49
N TYR A 272 13.35 2.73 -0.84
CA TYR A 272 12.98 1.62 -1.70
C TYR A 272 13.86 0.38 -1.43
N ALA A 273 15.18 0.57 -1.34
CA ALA A 273 16.12 -0.51 -1.11
C ALA A 273 15.96 -1.13 0.29
N ALA A 274 15.53 -0.37 1.28
CA ALA A 274 15.35 -0.84 2.66
C ALA A 274 14.39 -2.04 2.74
N TYR A 275 13.37 -2.12 1.86
CA TYR A 275 12.40 -3.22 1.91
C TYR A 275 13.03 -4.58 1.57
N PRO A 276 13.68 -4.83 0.41
CA PRO A 276 14.34 -6.12 0.16
C PRO A 276 15.56 -6.33 1.07
N LEU A 277 16.31 -5.27 1.40
CA LEU A 277 17.52 -5.41 2.21
C LEU A 277 17.25 -5.87 3.64
N HIS A 278 16.19 -5.38 4.29
CA HIS A 278 15.89 -5.84 5.65
C HIS A 278 15.42 -7.30 5.67
N LEU A 279 14.72 -7.77 4.63
CA LEU A 279 14.33 -9.19 4.51
C LEU A 279 15.59 -10.07 4.36
N CYS A 280 16.53 -9.68 3.49
CA CYS A 280 17.82 -10.37 3.35
C CYS A 280 18.63 -10.34 4.65
N PHE A 281 18.64 -9.22 5.36
CA PHE A 281 19.31 -9.08 6.66
C PHE A 281 18.74 -10.05 7.70
N LEU A 282 17.40 -10.13 7.81
CA LEU A 282 16.75 -11.06 8.74
C LEU A 282 16.99 -12.52 8.35
N LEU A 283 17.02 -12.84 7.04
CA LEU A 283 17.40 -14.16 6.55
C LEU A 283 18.83 -14.54 6.96
N LEU A 284 19.77 -13.58 6.84
CA LEU A 284 21.16 -13.79 7.26
C LEU A 284 21.26 -14.09 8.75
N ILE A 285 20.58 -13.30 9.61
CA ILE A 285 20.54 -13.54 11.06
C ILE A 285 20.00 -14.95 11.35
N ARG A 286 18.90 -15.33 10.69
CA ARG A 286 18.29 -16.66 10.87
C ARG A 286 19.23 -17.79 10.42
N ALA A 287 19.95 -17.61 9.31
CA ALA A 287 20.89 -18.59 8.78
C ALA A 287 22.13 -18.76 9.67
N MET A 288 22.64 -17.69 10.25
CA MET A 288 23.78 -17.74 11.16
C MET A 288 23.46 -18.38 12.53
N ARG A 289 22.20 -18.76 12.79
CA ARG A 289 21.75 -19.32 14.07
C ARG A 289 22.17 -18.48 15.29
N ILE A 290 22.27 -17.17 15.12
CA ILE A 290 22.62 -16.24 16.19
C ILE A 290 21.57 -16.23 17.31
N ILE A 291 20.33 -16.68 17.00
CA ILE A 291 19.25 -16.82 17.97
C ILE A 291 19.13 -18.29 18.37
N PRO A 292 19.23 -18.61 19.67
CA PRO A 292 19.07 -19.98 20.15
C PRO A 292 17.71 -20.56 19.78
N PRO A 293 17.60 -21.88 19.52
CA PRO A 293 16.36 -22.54 19.10
C PRO A 293 15.22 -22.44 20.13
N TYR A 294 15.51 -22.06 21.36
CA TYR A 294 14.50 -21.92 22.46
C TYR A 294 13.46 -20.81 22.22
N PHE A 295 13.70 -19.87 21.31
CA PHE A 295 12.75 -18.80 20.94
C PHE A 295 11.90 -19.14 19.70
N LEU A 296 12.05 -20.35 19.14
CA LEU A 296 11.38 -20.75 17.88
C LEU A 296 10.17 -21.68 18.08
N HIS A 297 9.79 -21.92 19.35
CA HIS A 297 8.62 -22.75 19.72
C HIS A 297 7.50 -21.95 20.34
#